data_73b113eef665d3f75b3f1a5fde16d4b9
#
_entry.id   73b113eef665d3f75b3f1a5fde16d4b9
#
_cell.length_a   1.000
_cell.length_b   1.000
_cell.length_c   1.000
_cell.angle_alpha   90.00
_cell.angle_beta   90.00
_cell.angle_gamma   90.00
#
_symmetry.space_group_name_H-M   'P 1'
#
loop_
_entity.id
_entity.type
_entity.pdbx_description
1 polymer ?
#
loop_
_entity_poly.entity_id
_entity_poly.type
_entity_poly.pdbx_seq_one_letter_code
_entity_poly.pdbx_strand_id
1 'polypeptide(L)'
;MKYHFSRGLRDDDKQHLLAALDCFDIVAYFETSNGKKKLFGFGVKEQSQSPKELKGDIVFGGYAFDDQVIANSKLMNGFWFIPSIFVAINDGKIRFESDEISDFDQWLMQFLFSKQKAVTIRRTFEEKDWQSRTRNLINKLNNDAILEKVVFGRQQQYALSAKIKMSYLIQKMASQDNTYHVILKRHDEIFISATPERLVKVTGGNLKTAAVAGTIRRGKTVYEDKEFGEYLLNSVKNKREHQYVVNNIFQKLQGMTTNLNVPKQPILLKNKQMQHLYTPVTADVNTAYSIVDIVQRLHPTPALGGVPQIQALEYIQTHEQSPRGLFAAPIGYYTADNSGEFVVGIRSMYINQMVNTATLFAGAGIVSDSDATQEFQETSLKFKPMRQLLKGYTYDD
;
A
#
# COMPACT_ATOMS: atom_id res chain seq x y z
N MET A 1 21.11 -25.39 9.00
CA MET A 1 21.51 -25.51 7.56
C MET A 1 20.38 -24.91 6.75
N LYS A 2 20.66 -24.02 5.80
CA LYS A 2 19.60 -23.39 5.00
C LYS A 2 19.34 -24.23 3.75
N TYR A 3 18.10 -24.66 3.55
CA TYR A 3 17.68 -25.40 2.36
C TYR A 3 17.27 -24.40 1.28
N HIS A 4 17.76 -24.62 0.07
CA HIS A 4 17.44 -23.83 -1.13
C HIS A 4 16.92 -24.77 -2.21
N PHE A 5 15.84 -24.36 -2.84
CA PHE A 5 15.24 -25.11 -3.93
C PHE A 5 14.78 -24.18 -5.04
N SER A 6 14.91 -24.59 -6.29
CA SER A 6 14.39 -23.82 -7.43
C SER A 6 13.99 -24.74 -8.57
N ARG A 7 12.83 -24.51 -9.16
CA ARG A 7 12.33 -25.21 -10.37
C ARG A 7 11.37 -24.35 -11.18
N GLY A 8 10.91 -24.84 -12.30
CA GLY A 8 9.79 -24.26 -13.03
C GLY A 8 8.50 -24.28 -12.19
N LEU A 9 7.67 -23.26 -12.35
CA LEU A 9 6.36 -23.16 -11.71
C LEU A 9 5.40 -24.17 -12.35
N ARG A 10 4.71 -24.98 -11.54
CA ARG A 10 3.63 -25.89 -11.95
C ARG A 10 2.27 -25.21 -11.78
N ASP A 11 1.26 -25.70 -12.49
CA ASP A 11 -0.09 -25.08 -12.47
C ASP A 11 -0.72 -25.04 -11.07
N ASP A 12 -0.54 -26.11 -10.28
CA ASP A 12 -1.13 -26.25 -8.95
C ASP A 12 -0.35 -25.52 -7.84
N ASP A 13 0.92 -25.17 -8.07
CA ASP A 13 1.78 -24.54 -7.05
C ASP A 13 1.13 -23.28 -6.47
N LYS A 14 0.50 -22.46 -7.32
CA LYS A 14 -0.14 -21.21 -6.87
C LYS A 14 -1.31 -21.48 -5.94
N GLN A 15 -2.10 -22.52 -6.20
CA GLN A 15 -3.25 -22.88 -5.36
C GLN A 15 -2.80 -23.37 -3.98
N HIS A 16 -1.76 -24.23 -3.96
CA HIS A 16 -1.18 -24.72 -2.71
C HIS A 16 -0.54 -23.58 -1.89
N LEU A 17 0.20 -22.66 -2.54
CA LEU A 17 0.77 -21.49 -1.85
C LEU A 17 -0.32 -20.57 -1.29
N LEU A 18 -1.40 -20.32 -2.02
CA LEU A 18 -2.53 -19.56 -1.52
C LEU A 18 -3.21 -20.25 -0.34
N ALA A 19 -3.36 -21.57 -0.38
CA ALA A 19 -3.90 -22.35 0.73
C ALA A 19 -2.98 -22.30 1.97
N ALA A 20 -1.66 -22.33 1.76
CA ALA A 20 -0.67 -22.17 2.84
C ALA A 20 -0.84 -20.84 3.60
N LEU A 21 -1.14 -19.72 2.89
CA LEU A 21 -1.37 -18.43 3.53
C LEU A 21 -2.46 -18.48 4.62
N ASP A 22 -3.51 -19.28 4.41
CA ASP A 22 -4.59 -19.41 5.38
C ASP A 22 -4.19 -20.17 6.65
N CYS A 23 -3.12 -20.99 6.59
CA CYS A 23 -2.70 -21.89 7.66
C CYS A 23 -1.68 -21.32 8.64
N PHE A 24 -0.98 -20.23 8.26
CA PHE A 24 0.05 -19.63 9.12
C PHE A 24 -0.47 -18.42 9.88
N ASP A 25 0.02 -18.23 11.10
CA ASP A 25 -0.33 -17.08 11.96
C ASP A 25 0.37 -15.79 11.53
N ILE A 26 1.59 -15.89 11.02
CA ILE A 26 2.37 -14.76 10.53
C ILE A 26 2.68 -15.00 9.07
N VAL A 27 2.25 -14.05 8.22
CA VAL A 27 2.34 -14.14 6.77
C VAL A 27 2.62 -12.78 6.17
N ALA A 28 3.45 -12.77 5.12
CA ALA A 28 3.53 -11.68 4.16
C ALA A 28 3.27 -12.19 2.73
N TYR A 29 2.56 -11.40 1.96
CA TYR A 29 2.44 -11.56 0.52
C TYR A 29 2.73 -10.23 -0.15
N PHE A 30 3.57 -10.24 -1.19
CA PHE A 30 3.89 -9.09 -1.99
C PHE A 30 3.89 -9.47 -3.47
N GLU A 31 3.06 -8.80 -4.27
CA GLU A 31 3.00 -8.98 -5.72
C GLU A 31 3.25 -7.65 -6.42
N THR A 32 4.13 -7.64 -7.41
CA THR A 32 4.39 -6.45 -8.22
C THR A 32 3.22 -6.12 -9.14
N SER A 33 3.08 -4.85 -9.50
CA SER A 33 1.95 -4.33 -10.29
C SER A 33 1.78 -4.97 -11.68
N ASN A 34 2.84 -5.58 -12.21
CA ASN A 34 2.81 -6.34 -13.47
C ASN A 34 2.55 -7.85 -13.26
N GLY A 35 2.34 -8.31 -12.03
CA GLY A 35 2.07 -9.69 -11.67
C GLY A 35 3.24 -10.68 -11.85
N LYS A 36 4.42 -10.22 -12.31
CA LYS A 36 5.55 -11.11 -12.65
C LYS A 36 6.29 -11.64 -11.43
N LYS A 37 6.39 -10.83 -10.39
CA LYS A 37 7.07 -11.20 -9.14
C LYS A 37 6.06 -11.34 -8.01
N LYS A 38 6.06 -12.49 -7.34
CA LYS A 38 5.26 -12.76 -6.14
C LYS A 38 6.19 -13.28 -5.05
N LEU A 39 6.11 -12.71 -3.87
CA LEU A 39 6.88 -13.10 -2.70
C LEU A 39 5.93 -13.53 -1.60
N PHE A 40 6.29 -14.62 -0.92
CA PHE A 40 5.54 -15.18 0.18
C PHE A 40 6.52 -15.37 1.36
N GLY A 41 6.15 -14.88 2.52
CA GLY A 41 6.80 -15.18 3.79
C GLY A 41 5.84 -15.92 4.70
N PHE A 42 6.24 -17.08 5.24
CA PHE A 42 5.42 -17.89 6.13
C PHE A 42 6.16 -18.13 7.44
N GLY A 43 5.40 -18.08 8.55
CA GLY A 43 5.95 -18.23 9.88
C GLY A 43 6.87 -17.07 10.27
N VAL A 44 7.52 -17.18 11.39
CA VAL A 44 8.41 -16.14 11.93
C VAL A 44 9.64 -16.77 12.55
N LYS A 45 10.81 -16.33 12.11
CA LYS A 45 12.10 -16.63 12.71
C LYS A 45 12.48 -15.57 13.75
N GLU A 46 12.28 -14.31 13.39
CA GLU A 46 12.53 -13.14 14.20
C GLU A 46 11.54 -12.04 13.85
N GLN A 47 11.12 -11.23 14.83
CA GLN A 47 10.19 -10.13 14.64
C GLN A 47 10.58 -8.92 15.48
N SER A 48 10.27 -7.72 14.96
CA SER A 48 10.48 -6.45 15.67
C SER A 48 9.47 -5.39 15.22
N GLN A 49 9.35 -4.30 15.98
CA GLN A 49 8.69 -3.07 15.53
C GLN A 49 9.63 -2.17 14.73
N SER A 50 10.95 -2.38 14.83
CA SER A 50 11.96 -1.67 14.07
C SER A 50 12.65 -2.58 13.05
N PRO A 51 12.59 -2.27 11.74
CA PRO A 51 13.27 -3.07 10.73
C PRO A 51 14.80 -3.08 10.89
N LYS A 52 15.38 -2.06 11.51
CA LYS A 52 16.86 -1.96 11.71
C LYS A 52 17.42 -3.00 12.68
N GLU A 53 16.57 -3.59 13.51
CA GLU A 53 16.96 -4.65 14.44
C GLU A 53 17.04 -6.02 13.76
N LEU A 54 16.41 -6.19 12.60
CA LEU A 54 16.31 -7.46 11.90
C LEU A 54 17.43 -7.62 10.87
N LYS A 55 18.17 -8.73 10.98
CA LYS A 55 19.29 -9.09 10.08
C LYS A 55 18.99 -10.45 9.43
N GLY A 56 18.28 -10.43 8.31
CA GLY A 56 17.92 -11.63 7.57
C GLY A 56 18.11 -11.46 6.07
N ASP A 57 18.10 -12.57 5.34
CA ASP A 57 18.20 -12.54 3.86
C ASP A 57 17.02 -11.81 3.24
N ILE A 58 15.85 -11.91 3.86
CA ILE A 58 14.67 -11.11 3.53
C ILE A 58 13.89 -10.75 4.78
N VAL A 59 13.41 -9.51 4.83
CA VAL A 59 12.56 -8.98 5.90
C VAL A 59 11.31 -8.40 5.24
N PHE A 60 10.14 -8.76 5.75
CA PHE A 60 8.85 -8.17 5.37
C PHE A 60 8.31 -7.30 6.48
N GLY A 61 7.53 -6.28 6.09
CA GLY A 61 6.80 -5.51 7.08
C GLY A 61 6.27 -4.18 6.59
N GLY A 62 5.86 -3.35 7.54
CA GLY A 62 5.37 -1.99 7.30
C GLY A 62 5.53 -1.12 8.53
N TYR A 63 5.70 0.18 8.31
CA TYR A 63 5.65 1.20 9.34
C TYR A 63 4.20 1.57 9.66
N ALA A 64 3.94 2.04 10.87
CA ALA A 64 2.75 2.86 11.11
C ALA A 64 2.93 4.23 10.41
N PHE A 65 1.81 4.88 10.08
CA PHE A 65 1.81 6.19 9.41
C PHE A 65 2.48 7.27 10.27
N ASP A 66 2.24 7.23 11.56
CA ASP A 66 2.79 8.12 12.58
C ASP A 66 2.95 7.37 13.92
N ASP A 67 3.29 8.10 14.97
CA ASP A 67 3.52 7.54 16.32
C ASP A 67 2.22 7.29 17.12
N GLN A 68 1.03 7.50 16.53
CA GLN A 68 -0.23 7.22 17.20
C GLN A 68 -0.46 5.73 17.35
N VAL A 69 -0.75 5.30 18.57
CA VAL A 69 -0.93 3.88 18.91
C VAL A 69 -2.40 3.47 18.79
N ILE A 70 -2.64 2.38 18.06
CA ILE A 70 -3.94 1.69 18.03
C ILE A 70 -3.95 0.65 19.14
N ALA A 71 -4.68 0.92 20.22
CA ALA A 71 -4.58 0.21 21.50
C ALA A 71 -4.78 -1.30 21.41
N ASN A 72 -5.60 -1.81 20.52
CA ASN A 72 -5.96 -3.23 20.42
C ASN A 72 -5.41 -3.89 19.14
N SER A 73 -4.37 -3.33 18.52
CA SER A 73 -3.75 -3.91 17.35
C SER A 73 -2.24 -4.02 17.54
N LYS A 74 -1.71 -5.20 17.23
CA LYS A 74 -0.26 -5.43 17.16
C LYS A 74 0.26 -5.30 15.75
N LEU A 75 -0.60 -5.44 14.74
CA LEU A 75 -0.23 -5.32 13.32
C LEU A 75 -0.21 -3.86 12.87
N MET A 76 -1.26 -3.10 13.19
CA MET A 76 -1.44 -1.73 12.69
C MET A 76 -0.42 -0.73 13.27
N ASN A 77 0.21 -1.03 14.39
CA ASN A 77 1.26 -0.20 15.00
C ASN A 77 2.65 -0.37 14.36
N GLY A 78 2.70 -0.99 13.19
CA GLY A 78 3.94 -1.36 12.53
C GLY A 78 4.41 -2.75 12.97
N PHE A 79 4.87 -3.53 11.99
CA PHE A 79 5.28 -4.90 12.21
C PHE A 79 6.29 -5.34 11.16
N TRP A 80 7.40 -5.95 11.62
CA TRP A 80 8.48 -6.44 10.78
C TRP A 80 8.88 -7.84 11.21
N PHE A 81 9.22 -8.70 10.24
CA PHE A 81 9.64 -10.05 10.55
C PHE A 81 10.52 -10.69 9.47
N ILE A 82 11.36 -11.60 9.89
CA ILE A 82 12.09 -12.54 9.07
C ILE A 82 11.24 -13.82 9.00
N PRO A 83 10.81 -14.27 7.79
CA PRO A 83 10.02 -15.49 7.68
C PRO A 83 10.86 -16.73 7.93
N SER A 84 10.26 -17.78 8.54
CA SER A 84 10.87 -19.12 8.65
C SER A 84 10.95 -19.79 7.28
N ILE A 85 9.97 -19.50 6.41
CA ILE A 85 9.88 -20.04 5.06
C ILE A 85 9.65 -18.88 4.10
N PHE A 86 10.50 -18.78 3.10
CA PHE A 86 10.40 -17.80 2.01
C PHE A 86 10.18 -18.50 0.66
N VAL A 87 9.19 -18.02 -0.09
CA VAL A 87 8.93 -18.46 -1.46
C VAL A 87 8.85 -17.25 -2.38
N ALA A 88 9.54 -17.34 -3.52
CA ALA A 88 9.47 -16.35 -4.59
C ALA A 88 9.04 -17.01 -5.89
N ILE A 89 8.07 -16.38 -6.58
CA ILE A 89 7.75 -16.67 -7.96
C ILE A 89 8.22 -15.49 -8.80
N ASN A 90 9.04 -15.75 -9.81
CA ASN A 90 9.51 -14.74 -10.74
C ASN A 90 9.65 -15.35 -12.14
N ASP A 91 8.99 -14.73 -13.13
CA ASP A 91 9.05 -15.13 -14.55
C ASP A 91 8.90 -16.66 -14.77
N GLY A 92 7.91 -17.28 -14.13
CA GLY A 92 7.59 -18.70 -14.30
C GLY A 92 8.51 -19.66 -13.54
N LYS A 93 9.39 -19.15 -12.68
CA LYS A 93 10.23 -19.96 -11.79
C LYS A 93 9.79 -19.77 -10.34
N ILE A 94 9.86 -20.84 -9.56
CA ILE A 94 9.66 -20.82 -8.12
C ILE A 94 10.99 -21.05 -7.42
N ARG A 95 11.28 -20.23 -6.38
CA ARG A 95 12.41 -20.36 -5.47
C ARG A 95 11.89 -20.47 -4.05
N PHE A 96 12.45 -21.39 -3.30
CA PHE A 96 12.11 -21.67 -1.91
C PHE A 96 13.36 -21.60 -1.03
N GLU A 97 13.22 -21.07 0.16
CA GLU A 97 14.26 -21.03 1.19
C GLU A 97 13.66 -21.28 2.57
N SER A 98 14.28 -22.18 3.33
CA SER A 98 13.89 -22.49 4.71
C SER A 98 15.08 -23.05 5.51
N ASP A 99 15.08 -22.83 6.82
CA ASP A 99 16.04 -23.50 7.72
C ASP A 99 15.50 -24.83 8.25
N GLU A 100 14.18 -25.07 8.12
CA GLU A 100 13.46 -26.19 8.75
C GLU A 100 12.96 -27.23 7.75
N ILE A 101 12.60 -26.82 6.53
CA ILE A 101 11.96 -27.65 5.52
C ILE A 101 12.95 -28.03 4.45
N SER A 102 13.29 -29.31 4.35
CA SER A 102 14.22 -29.86 3.37
C SER A 102 13.55 -30.25 2.03
N ASP A 103 12.28 -30.63 2.05
CA ASP A 103 11.50 -31.04 0.88
C ASP A 103 10.35 -30.06 0.63
N PHE A 104 10.56 -29.19 -0.36
CA PHE A 104 9.59 -28.15 -0.73
C PHE A 104 8.29 -28.75 -1.31
N ASP A 105 8.40 -29.76 -2.19
CA ASP A 105 7.21 -30.31 -2.84
C ASP A 105 6.35 -31.08 -1.81
N GLN A 106 6.96 -31.83 -0.91
CA GLN A 106 6.24 -32.50 0.18
C GLN A 106 5.58 -31.47 1.12
N TRP A 107 6.29 -30.40 1.48
CA TRP A 107 5.74 -29.32 2.30
C TRP A 107 4.56 -28.63 1.61
N LEU A 108 4.69 -28.31 0.32
CA LEU A 108 3.67 -27.57 -0.41
C LEU A 108 2.37 -28.38 -0.59
N MET A 109 2.49 -29.69 -0.84
CA MET A 109 1.35 -30.58 -1.05
C MET A 109 0.47 -30.82 0.19
N GLN A 110 0.93 -30.42 1.38
CA GLN A 110 0.12 -30.49 2.61
C GLN A 110 -1.04 -29.48 2.62
N PHE A 111 -0.95 -28.41 1.84
CA PHE A 111 -1.92 -27.32 1.85
C PHE A 111 -2.96 -27.50 0.74
N LEU A 112 -4.14 -27.96 1.12
CA LEU A 112 -5.24 -28.15 0.18
C LEU A 112 -6.11 -26.90 0.10
N PHE A 113 -6.35 -26.43 -1.10
CA PHE A 113 -7.25 -25.31 -1.31
C PHE A 113 -8.67 -25.70 -0.92
N SER A 114 -9.30 -24.85 -0.12
CA SER A 114 -10.72 -24.99 0.23
C SER A 114 -11.45 -23.68 -0.04
N LYS A 115 -12.64 -23.79 -0.64
CA LYS A 115 -13.47 -22.62 -0.97
C LYS A 115 -13.79 -21.80 0.28
N GLN A 116 -13.86 -20.48 0.11
CA GLN A 116 -14.39 -19.58 1.12
C GLN A 116 -15.88 -19.90 1.36
N LYS A 117 -16.27 -20.07 2.62
CA LYS A 117 -17.69 -20.12 2.99
C LYS A 117 -18.33 -18.74 2.82
N ALA A 118 -19.62 -18.69 2.57
CA ALA A 118 -20.35 -17.43 2.44
C ALA A 118 -20.15 -16.53 3.67
N VAL A 119 -19.80 -15.27 3.42
CA VAL A 119 -19.65 -14.23 4.45
C VAL A 119 -20.57 -13.08 4.07
N THR A 120 -21.45 -12.68 4.97
CA THR A 120 -22.36 -11.55 4.75
C THR A 120 -21.94 -10.35 5.58
N ILE A 121 -22.24 -9.16 5.09
CA ILE A 121 -22.11 -7.92 5.85
C ILE A 121 -23.34 -7.79 6.73
N ARG A 122 -23.17 -7.83 8.06
CA ARG A 122 -24.25 -7.69 9.04
C ARG A 122 -24.56 -6.23 9.36
N ARG A 123 -23.55 -5.37 9.35
CA ARG A 123 -23.67 -3.95 9.71
C ARG A 123 -22.55 -3.14 9.08
N THR A 124 -22.87 -1.91 8.71
CA THR A 124 -21.91 -0.92 8.20
C THR A 124 -21.89 0.28 9.13
N PHE A 125 -20.69 0.77 9.45
CA PHE A 125 -20.47 1.98 10.23
C PHE A 125 -19.65 2.96 9.39
N GLU A 126 -20.14 4.19 9.27
CA GLU A 126 -19.49 5.28 8.52
C GLU A 126 -19.30 6.51 9.39
N GLU A 127 -18.26 7.26 9.12
CA GLU A 127 -18.03 8.58 9.72
C GLU A 127 -18.99 9.59 9.11
N LYS A 128 -20.13 9.84 9.78
CA LYS A 128 -21.21 10.71 9.28
C LYS A 128 -20.81 12.19 9.22
N ASP A 129 -19.89 12.63 10.05
CA ASP A 129 -19.43 14.01 10.22
C ASP A 129 -18.22 14.39 9.36
N TRP A 130 -17.69 13.47 8.54
CA TRP A 130 -16.48 13.71 7.76
C TRP A 130 -16.61 14.92 6.81
N GLN A 131 -17.79 15.08 6.17
CA GLN A 131 -18.02 16.24 5.30
C GLN A 131 -18.01 17.58 6.08
N SER A 132 -18.55 17.61 7.30
CA SER A 132 -18.53 18.82 8.13
C SER A 132 -17.11 19.13 8.61
N ARG A 133 -16.34 18.13 9.01
CA ARG A 133 -14.91 18.27 9.35
C ARG A 133 -14.10 18.75 8.14
N THR A 134 -14.40 18.25 6.94
CA THR A 134 -13.76 18.70 5.71
C THR A 134 -14.07 20.18 5.41
N ARG A 135 -15.31 20.65 5.61
CA ARG A 135 -15.65 22.08 5.48
C ARG A 135 -14.86 22.94 6.48
N ASN A 136 -14.71 22.48 7.73
CA ASN A 136 -13.90 23.17 8.73
C ASN A 136 -12.42 23.24 8.30
N LEU A 137 -11.88 22.15 7.72
CA LEU A 137 -10.53 22.15 7.17
C LEU A 137 -10.38 23.14 6.02
N ILE A 138 -11.32 23.17 5.06
CA ILE A 138 -11.31 24.13 3.96
C ILE A 138 -11.33 25.57 4.48
N ASN A 139 -12.20 25.86 5.47
CA ASN A 139 -12.24 27.18 6.10
C ASN A 139 -10.92 27.52 6.80
N LYS A 140 -10.28 26.56 7.47
CA LYS A 140 -8.95 26.75 8.05
C LYS A 140 -7.92 27.06 6.97
N LEU A 141 -7.86 26.28 5.88
CA LEU A 141 -6.92 26.48 4.77
C LEU A 141 -7.10 27.84 4.07
N ASN A 142 -8.30 28.38 4.04
CA ASN A 142 -8.57 29.73 3.51
C ASN A 142 -8.09 30.88 4.42
N ASN A 143 -7.95 30.62 5.72
CA ASN A 143 -7.58 31.62 6.71
C ASN A 143 -6.19 31.40 7.32
N ASP A 144 -5.51 30.29 6.99
CA ASP A 144 -4.18 29.94 7.48
C ASP A 144 -3.12 30.36 6.43
N ALA A 145 -2.17 31.19 6.88
CA ALA A 145 -1.11 31.66 5.99
C ALA A 145 -0.02 30.61 5.70
N ILE A 146 -0.02 29.50 6.44
CA ILE A 146 1.05 28.50 6.41
C ILE A 146 0.56 27.17 5.82
N LEU A 147 -0.59 26.66 6.32
CA LEU A 147 -1.13 25.35 5.92
C LEU A 147 -1.77 25.43 4.53
N GLU A 148 -1.20 24.71 3.56
CA GLU A 148 -1.65 24.76 2.15
C GLU A 148 -2.48 23.54 1.75
N LYS A 149 -2.19 22.38 2.33
CA LYS A 149 -2.81 21.09 1.94
C LYS A 149 -2.80 20.11 3.09
N VAL A 150 -3.90 19.39 3.27
CA VAL A 150 -3.97 18.21 4.17
C VAL A 150 -4.60 17.04 3.40
N VAL A 151 -3.97 15.89 3.42
CA VAL A 151 -4.62 14.65 2.95
C VAL A 151 -5.48 14.11 4.09
N PHE A 152 -6.80 14.32 4.00
CA PHE A 152 -7.72 14.02 5.09
C PHE A 152 -8.38 12.67 4.89
N GLY A 153 -8.16 11.76 5.85
CA GLY A 153 -8.63 10.38 5.80
C GLY A 153 -10.01 10.19 6.43
N ARG A 154 -10.66 9.10 6.05
CA ARG A 154 -11.83 8.53 6.73
C ARG A 154 -11.86 7.02 6.62
N GLN A 155 -12.68 6.41 7.47
CA GLN A 155 -12.84 4.98 7.57
C GLN A 155 -14.29 4.55 7.31
N GLN A 156 -14.44 3.31 6.83
CA GLN A 156 -15.73 2.64 6.74
C GLN A 156 -15.56 1.23 7.29
N GLN A 157 -16.30 0.89 8.35
CA GLN A 157 -16.17 -0.41 9.00
C GLN A 157 -17.39 -1.29 8.71
N TYR A 158 -17.12 -2.57 8.50
CA TYR A 158 -18.11 -3.62 8.25
C TYR A 158 -18.02 -4.70 9.33
N ALA A 159 -19.15 -5.06 9.94
CA ALA A 159 -19.27 -6.28 10.73
C ALA A 159 -19.60 -7.45 9.80
N LEU A 160 -18.82 -8.52 9.89
CA LEU A 160 -18.90 -9.69 9.02
C LEU A 160 -19.54 -10.88 9.77
N SER A 161 -20.16 -11.79 9.03
CA SER A 161 -20.76 -12.99 9.61
C SER A 161 -19.76 -14.08 9.97
N ALA A 162 -18.57 -14.07 9.36
CA ALA A 162 -17.52 -15.08 9.55
C ALA A 162 -16.14 -14.54 9.14
N LYS A 163 -15.10 -15.32 9.42
CA LYS A 163 -13.70 -15.05 9.00
C LYS A 163 -13.57 -15.15 7.48
N ILE A 164 -12.69 -14.32 6.91
CA ILE A 164 -12.36 -14.31 5.48
C ILE A 164 -10.96 -14.90 5.27
N LYS A 165 -10.82 -15.82 4.32
CA LYS A 165 -9.53 -16.41 3.94
C LYS A 165 -8.69 -15.45 3.12
N MET A 166 -7.39 -15.44 3.35
CA MET A 166 -6.43 -14.66 2.55
C MET A 166 -6.36 -15.18 1.12
N SER A 167 -6.39 -16.50 0.93
CA SER A 167 -6.46 -17.13 -0.40
C SER A 167 -7.58 -16.57 -1.27
N TYR A 168 -8.76 -16.39 -0.67
CA TYR A 168 -9.90 -15.78 -1.34
C TYR A 168 -9.66 -14.30 -1.67
N LEU A 169 -9.14 -13.52 -0.73
CA LEU A 169 -8.87 -12.09 -0.93
C LEU A 169 -7.88 -11.88 -2.08
N ILE A 170 -6.80 -12.66 -2.14
CA ILE A 170 -5.80 -12.57 -3.22
C ILE A 170 -6.42 -12.93 -4.57
N GLN A 171 -7.22 -13.98 -4.65
CA GLN A 171 -7.91 -14.35 -5.90
C GLN A 171 -8.82 -13.21 -6.39
N LYS A 172 -9.54 -12.56 -5.49
CA LYS A 172 -10.37 -11.39 -5.84
C LYS A 172 -9.55 -10.16 -6.24
N MET A 173 -8.41 -9.94 -5.58
CA MET A 173 -7.50 -8.83 -5.95
C MET A 173 -6.90 -8.99 -7.35
N ALA A 174 -6.75 -10.21 -7.85
CA ALA A 174 -6.22 -10.48 -9.19
C ALA A 174 -7.00 -9.78 -10.33
N SER A 175 -8.23 -9.32 -10.09
CA SER A 175 -9.00 -8.51 -11.04
C SER A 175 -8.62 -7.01 -11.04
N GLN A 176 -7.73 -6.58 -10.16
CA GLN A 176 -7.28 -5.18 -10.04
C GLN A 176 -5.95 -5.01 -10.77
N ASP A 177 -6.02 -4.70 -12.05
CA ASP A 177 -4.85 -4.54 -12.92
C ASP A 177 -3.96 -3.37 -12.52
N ASN A 178 -2.66 -3.48 -12.80
CA ASN A 178 -1.65 -2.43 -12.59
C ASN A 178 -1.55 -1.94 -11.14
N THR A 179 -1.81 -2.81 -10.18
CA THR A 179 -1.66 -2.55 -8.76
C THR A 179 -0.72 -3.55 -8.10
N TYR A 180 0.02 -3.09 -7.11
CA TYR A 180 0.74 -3.95 -6.18
C TYR A 180 -0.27 -4.57 -5.22
N HIS A 181 -0.13 -5.86 -4.96
CA HIS A 181 -0.95 -6.54 -3.97
C HIS A 181 -0.08 -6.89 -2.77
N VAL A 182 -0.48 -6.40 -1.61
CA VAL A 182 0.27 -6.63 -0.37
C VAL A 182 -0.67 -7.12 0.71
N ILE A 183 -0.25 -8.16 1.41
CA ILE A 183 -0.89 -8.64 2.64
C ILE A 183 0.17 -8.78 3.72
N LEU A 184 -0.15 -8.28 4.91
CA LEU A 184 0.51 -8.62 6.15
C LEU A 184 -0.53 -9.24 7.09
N LYS A 185 -0.23 -10.41 7.65
CA LYS A 185 -1.04 -11.05 8.69
C LYS A 185 -0.21 -11.22 9.95
N ARG A 186 -0.82 -10.93 11.07
CA ARG A 186 -0.29 -11.24 12.41
C ARG A 186 -1.43 -11.79 13.27
N HIS A 187 -1.44 -13.11 13.42
CA HIS A 187 -2.52 -13.87 14.08
C HIS A 187 -3.89 -13.60 13.42
N ASP A 188 -4.86 -13.07 14.18
CA ASP A 188 -6.20 -12.75 13.69
C ASP A 188 -6.29 -11.38 12.98
N GLU A 189 -5.19 -10.65 12.84
CA GLU A 189 -5.13 -9.36 12.20
C GLU A 189 -4.56 -9.47 10.78
N ILE A 190 -5.25 -8.90 9.80
CA ILE A 190 -4.82 -8.88 8.40
C ILE A 190 -4.90 -7.45 7.88
N PHE A 191 -3.82 -6.95 7.30
CA PHE A 191 -3.84 -5.75 6.49
C PHE A 191 -3.64 -6.11 5.03
N ILE A 192 -4.51 -5.60 4.16
CA ILE A 192 -4.48 -5.86 2.72
C ILE A 192 -4.53 -4.55 1.95
N SER A 193 -3.75 -4.47 0.88
CA SER A 193 -3.69 -3.30 0.00
C SER A 193 -3.55 -3.71 -1.46
N ALA A 194 -4.34 -3.07 -2.34
CA ALA A 194 -4.20 -3.13 -3.79
C ALA A 194 -3.83 -1.74 -4.30
N THR A 195 -2.57 -1.37 -4.12
CA THR A 195 -2.09 0.00 -4.31
C THR A 195 -1.45 0.22 -5.69
N PRO A 196 -1.75 1.33 -6.37
CA PRO A 196 -1.01 1.71 -7.58
C PRO A 196 0.33 2.41 -7.26
N GLU A 197 0.57 2.76 -5.99
CA GLU A 197 1.63 3.69 -5.61
C GLU A 197 2.83 2.97 -4.99
N ARG A 198 3.95 2.99 -5.71
CA ARG A 198 5.25 2.57 -5.20
C ARG A 198 5.94 3.76 -4.54
N LEU A 199 6.34 3.60 -3.28
CA LEU A 199 7.12 4.60 -2.58
C LEU A 199 8.56 4.62 -3.09
N VAL A 200 9.22 3.45 -3.08
CA VAL A 200 10.61 3.31 -3.54
C VAL A 200 10.94 1.85 -3.86
N LYS A 201 11.85 1.67 -4.81
CA LYS A 201 12.51 0.39 -5.11
C LYS A 201 14.01 0.62 -5.18
N VAL A 202 14.79 -0.26 -4.57
CA VAL A 202 16.25 -0.33 -4.71
C VAL A 202 16.63 -1.71 -5.22
N THR A 203 17.50 -1.77 -6.20
CA THR A 203 18.03 -3.03 -6.73
C THR A 203 19.48 -2.82 -7.14
N GLY A 204 20.40 -3.54 -6.49
CA GLY A 204 21.83 -3.41 -6.74
C GLY A 204 22.33 -1.95 -6.59
N GLY A 205 21.87 -1.24 -5.57
CA GLY A 205 22.20 0.16 -5.32
C GLY A 205 21.41 1.18 -6.16
N ASN A 206 20.73 0.77 -7.22
CA ASN A 206 19.92 1.64 -8.08
C ASN A 206 18.54 1.91 -7.45
N LEU A 207 18.25 3.17 -7.17
CA LEU A 207 16.97 3.64 -6.63
C LEU A 207 16.01 4.04 -7.76
N LYS A 208 14.75 3.65 -7.61
CA LYS A 208 13.64 4.11 -8.46
C LYS A 208 12.44 4.50 -7.59
N THR A 209 11.99 5.74 -7.75
CA THR A 209 10.72 6.26 -7.19
C THR A 209 10.03 7.12 -8.22
N ALA A 210 8.90 7.71 -7.90
CA ALA A 210 8.23 8.64 -8.79
C ALA A 210 7.34 9.61 -8.02
N ALA A 211 7.20 10.83 -8.55
CA ALA A 211 6.14 11.72 -8.16
C ALA A 211 4.87 11.40 -8.96
N VAL A 212 3.76 11.23 -8.25
CA VAL A 212 2.43 11.02 -8.84
C VAL A 212 1.47 11.99 -8.15
N ALA A 213 1.03 13.02 -8.85
CA ALA A 213 0.04 13.98 -8.35
C ALA A 213 -0.61 14.70 -9.55
N GLY A 214 -1.78 15.30 -9.33
CA GLY A 214 -2.60 15.79 -10.44
C GLY A 214 -3.30 14.63 -11.15
N THR A 215 -4.64 14.66 -11.20
CA THR A 215 -5.44 13.52 -11.67
C THR A 215 -6.61 14.00 -12.51
N ILE A 216 -6.90 13.26 -13.57
CA ILE A 216 -8.12 13.43 -14.37
C ILE A 216 -8.68 12.05 -14.77
N ARG A 217 -9.99 11.98 -14.98
CA ARG A 217 -10.64 10.76 -15.46
C ARG A 217 -10.15 10.34 -16.84
N ARG A 218 -10.35 9.07 -17.20
CA ARG A 218 -10.18 8.60 -18.58
C ARG A 218 -11.32 9.11 -19.46
N GLY A 219 -11.03 9.34 -20.72
CA GLY A 219 -12.04 9.61 -21.73
C GLY A 219 -12.82 8.35 -22.12
N LYS A 220 -14.06 8.52 -22.57
CA LYS A 220 -14.89 7.45 -23.12
C LYS A 220 -14.45 7.02 -24.53
N THR A 221 -13.81 7.92 -25.26
CA THR A 221 -13.23 7.69 -26.59
C THR A 221 -11.72 7.98 -26.54
N VAL A 222 -10.97 7.49 -27.54
CA VAL A 222 -9.54 7.78 -27.69
C VAL A 222 -9.27 9.28 -27.80
N TYR A 223 -10.15 10.00 -28.51
CA TYR A 223 -10.04 11.45 -28.70
C TYR A 223 -10.26 12.19 -27.34
N GLU A 224 -11.35 11.92 -26.65
CA GLU A 224 -11.65 12.53 -25.34
C GLU A 224 -10.53 12.20 -24.32
N ASP A 225 -9.98 10.98 -24.34
CA ASP A 225 -8.89 10.57 -23.46
C ASP A 225 -7.60 11.36 -23.73
N LYS A 226 -7.33 11.67 -24.98
CA LYS A 226 -6.20 12.51 -25.39
C LYS A 226 -6.40 13.95 -24.94
N GLU A 227 -7.59 14.54 -25.18
CA GLU A 227 -7.93 15.89 -24.72
C GLU A 227 -7.77 16.05 -23.20
N PHE A 228 -8.29 15.10 -22.42
CA PHE A 228 -8.12 15.13 -20.96
C PHE A 228 -6.65 15.03 -20.55
N GLY A 229 -5.86 14.20 -21.23
CA GLY A 229 -4.42 14.11 -20.98
C GLY A 229 -3.69 15.42 -21.28
N GLU A 230 -3.99 16.06 -22.40
CA GLU A 230 -3.42 17.35 -22.79
C GLU A 230 -3.85 18.46 -21.82
N TYR A 231 -5.13 18.48 -21.42
CA TYR A 231 -5.60 19.38 -20.38
C TYR A 231 -4.82 19.21 -19.08
N LEU A 232 -4.63 17.98 -18.61
CA LEU A 232 -3.89 17.69 -17.37
C LEU A 232 -2.44 18.15 -17.48
N LEU A 233 -1.77 17.84 -18.60
CA LEU A 233 -0.39 18.27 -18.87
C LEU A 233 -0.22 19.79 -18.95
N ASN A 234 -1.28 20.55 -19.28
CA ASN A 234 -1.22 21.99 -19.43
C ASN A 234 -1.83 22.76 -18.25
N SER A 235 -2.53 22.07 -17.34
CA SER A 235 -3.17 22.66 -16.15
C SER A 235 -2.13 23.25 -15.19
N VAL A 236 -2.16 24.55 -15.00
CA VAL A 236 -1.27 25.26 -14.07
C VAL A 236 -1.44 24.74 -12.63
N LYS A 237 -2.70 24.55 -12.19
CA LYS A 237 -3.04 24.01 -10.87
C LYS A 237 -2.43 22.63 -10.66
N ASN A 238 -2.68 21.69 -11.57
CA ASN A 238 -2.19 20.31 -11.43
C ASN A 238 -0.66 20.23 -11.53
N LYS A 239 -0.03 21.04 -12.38
CA LYS A 239 1.43 21.15 -12.46
C LYS A 239 2.03 21.66 -11.15
N ARG A 240 1.43 22.66 -10.52
CA ARG A 240 1.87 23.20 -9.23
C ARG A 240 1.78 22.13 -8.13
N GLU A 241 0.66 21.45 -8.05
CA GLU A 241 0.47 20.32 -7.10
C GLU A 241 1.53 19.22 -7.31
N HIS A 242 1.75 18.84 -8.56
CA HIS A 242 2.75 17.85 -8.93
C HIS A 242 4.17 18.28 -8.56
N GLN A 243 4.51 19.55 -8.80
CA GLN A 243 5.83 20.10 -8.50
C GLN A 243 6.15 20.07 -7.00
N TYR A 244 5.17 20.23 -6.11
CA TYR A 244 5.38 20.04 -4.66
C TYR A 244 5.89 18.63 -4.35
N VAL A 245 5.30 17.62 -4.97
CA VAL A 245 5.72 16.22 -4.75
C VAL A 245 7.12 15.98 -5.33
N VAL A 246 7.39 16.46 -6.53
CA VAL A 246 8.72 16.37 -7.17
C VAL A 246 9.79 17.03 -6.30
N ASN A 247 9.57 18.26 -5.86
CA ASN A 247 10.51 19.01 -5.03
C ASN A 247 10.75 18.32 -3.69
N ASN A 248 9.70 17.78 -3.07
CA ASN A 248 9.82 17.07 -1.80
C ASN A 248 10.69 15.80 -1.95
N ILE A 249 10.45 14.99 -2.99
CA ILE A 249 11.25 13.79 -3.26
C ILE A 249 12.71 14.20 -3.52
N PHE A 250 12.94 15.22 -4.33
CA PHE A 250 14.28 15.71 -4.64
C PHE A 250 15.03 16.13 -3.36
N GLN A 251 14.43 17.00 -2.54
CA GLN A 251 15.03 17.48 -1.29
C GLN A 251 15.31 16.36 -0.28
N LYS A 252 14.38 15.41 -0.17
CA LYS A 252 14.50 14.28 0.76
C LYS A 252 15.61 13.29 0.35
N LEU A 253 15.87 13.14 -0.95
CA LEU A 253 16.91 12.24 -1.46
C LEU A 253 18.31 12.88 -1.54
N GLN A 254 18.40 14.22 -1.47
CA GLN A 254 19.69 14.91 -1.43
C GLN A 254 20.52 14.44 -0.24
N GLY A 255 21.80 14.17 -0.49
CA GLY A 255 22.76 13.66 0.49
C GLY A 255 22.69 12.15 0.75
N MET A 256 21.54 11.51 0.45
CA MET A 256 21.38 10.05 0.55
C MET A 256 21.71 9.33 -0.77
N THR A 257 21.72 10.06 -1.87
CA THR A 257 21.90 9.51 -3.22
C THR A 257 22.88 10.33 -4.04
N THR A 258 23.47 9.68 -5.05
CA THR A 258 24.25 10.30 -6.13
C THR A 258 23.51 10.09 -7.46
N ASN A 259 23.92 10.78 -8.52
CA ASN A 259 23.35 10.68 -9.85
C ASN A 259 21.80 10.84 -9.87
N LEU A 260 21.28 11.70 -8.99
CA LEU A 260 19.85 11.95 -8.87
C LEU A 260 19.32 12.60 -10.15
N ASN A 261 18.51 11.83 -10.89
CA ASN A 261 17.88 12.25 -12.15
C ASN A 261 16.36 12.44 -11.96
N VAL A 262 15.92 13.67 -12.19
CA VAL A 262 14.52 14.08 -12.10
C VAL A 262 14.17 14.83 -13.38
N PRO A 263 13.38 14.25 -14.28
CA PRO A 263 12.92 14.91 -15.51
C PRO A 263 12.19 16.22 -15.21
N LYS A 264 12.47 17.26 -16.00
CA LYS A 264 11.86 18.60 -15.84
C LYS A 264 10.36 18.63 -16.15
N GLN A 265 9.90 17.74 -17.02
CA GLN A 265 8.51 17.70 -17.46
C GLN A 265 7.87 16.36 -17.05
N PRO A 266 6.66 16.39 -16.49
CA PRO A 266 5.92 15.18 -16.22
C PRO A 266 5.40 14.56 -17.52
N ILE A 267 5.19 13.24 -17.47
CA ILE A 267 4.45 12.49 -18.48
C ILE A 267 3.11 12.01 -17.91
N LEU A 268 2.27 11.42 -18.75
CA LEU A 268 1.00 10.83 -18.31
C LEU A 268 1.19 9.38 -17.90
N LEU A 269 0.80 9.06 -16.67
CA LEU A 269 0.57 7.69 -16.21
C LEU A 269 -0.91 7.38 -16.34
N LYS A 270 -1.26 6.44 -17.22
CA LYS A 270 -2.65 6.06 -17.48
C LYS A 270 -2.94 4.70 -16.83
N ASN A 271 -3.98 4.64 -16.03
CA ASN A 271 -4.58 3.41 -15.57
C ASN A 271 -5.99 3.21 -16.18
N LYS A 272 -6.72 2.19 -15.74
CA LYS A 272 -8.04 1.85 -16.29
C LYS A 272 -9.09 2.97 -16.12
N GLN A 273 -8.96 3.77 -15.07
CA GLN A 273 -9.99 4.73 -14.64
C GLN A 273 -9.53 6.19 -14.70
N MET A 274 -8.24 6.44 -14.56
CA MET A 274 -7.67 7.78 -14.37
C MET A 274 -6.37 7.96 -15.16
N GLN A 275 -6.01 9.23 -15.38
CA GLN A 275 -4.70 9.68 -15.83
C GLN A 275 -4.08 10.54 -14.74
N HIS A 276 -2.77 10.43 -14.55
CA HIS A 276 -2.02 11.19 -13.54
C HIS A 276 -0.80 11.84 -14.19
N LEU A 277 -0.37 12.99 -13.66
CA LEU A 277 0.98 13.46 -13.92
C LEU A 277 1.98 12.55 -13.19
N TYR A 278 3.03 12.18 -13.89
CA TYR A 278 4.03 11.23 -13.45
C TYR A 278 5.43 11.72 -13.79
N THR A 279 6.31 11.82 -12.79
CA THR A 279 7.72 12.12 -12.99
C THR A 279 8.54 10.97 -12.39
N PRO A 280 9.17 10.11 -13.23
CA PRO A 280 10.08 9.08 -12.72
C PRO A 280 11.33 9.73 -12.11
N VAL A 281 11.77 9.18 -10.98
CA VAL A 281 12.99 9.61 -10.30
C VAL A 281 13.92 8.41 -10.16
N THR A 282 15.16 8.55 -10.59
CA THR A 282 16.20 7.54 -10.47
C THR A 282 17.45 8.11 -9.82
N ALA A 283 18.17 7.29 -9.06
CA ALA A 283 19.41 7.68 -8.40
C ALA A 283 20.24 6.45 -8.05
N ASP A 284 21.48 6.65 -7.65
CA ASP A 284 22.30 5.63 -7.00
C ASP A 284 22.33 5.90 -5.49
N VAL A 285 22.02 4.86 -4.69
CA VAL A 285 22.02 4.97 -3.23
C VAL A 285 23.44 5.06 -2.70
N ASN A 286 23.71 6.06 -1.88
CA ASN A 286 25.00 6.15 -1.17
C ASN A 286 25.09 4.98 -0.16
N THR A 287 26.23 4.30 -0.16
CA THR A 287 26.48 3.10 0.68
C THR A 287 26.34 3.32 2.19
N ALA A 288 26.35 4.57 2.65
CA ALA A 288 26.09 4.92 4.05
C ALA A 288 24.63 4.75 4.46
N TYR A 289 23.70 4.59 3.50
CA TYR A 289 22.26 4.52 3.76
C TYR A 289 21.67 3.20 3.27
N SER A 290 20.75 2.68 4.07
CA SER A 290 19.92 1.53 3.69
C SER A 290 18.64 1.97 2.98
N ILE A 291 17.97 1.03 2.29
CA ILE A 291 16.62 1.28 1.75
C ILE A 291 15.64 1.66 2.85
N VAL A 292 15.82 1.15 4.07
CA VAL A 292 15.02 1.49 5.26
C VAL A 292 15.16 2.97 5.63
N ASP A 293 16.40 3.52 5.58
CA ASP A 293 16.64 4.95 5.83
C ASP A 293 15.95 5.82 4.77
N ILE A 294 16.00 5.39 3.52
CA ILE A 294 15.33 6.08 2.41
C ILE A 294 13.82 6.07 2.58
N VAL A 295 13.23 4.92 2.95
CA VAL A 295 11.79 4.79 3.22
C VAL A 295 11.35 5.74 4.33
N GLN A 296 12.07 5.76 5.46
CA GLN A 296 11.79 6.66 6.57
C GLN A 296 11.90 8.13 6.16
N ARG A 297 12.90 8.46 5.33
CA ARG A 297 13.11 9.83 4.85
C ARG A 297 12.02 10.29 3.89
N LEU A 298 11.56 9.42 3.00
CA LEU A 298 10.52 9.74 2.01
C LEU A 298 9.12 9.84 2.65
N HIS A 299 8.84 9.05 3.68
CA HIS A 299 7.51 9.00 4.31
C HIS A 299 7.31 10.12 5.34
N PRO A 300 6.07 10.67 5.43
CA PRO A 300 5.07 10.66 4.39
C PRO A 300 5.39 11.67 3.28
N THR A 301 4.91 11.37 2.08
CA THR A 301 4.97 12.32 0.96
C THR A 301 3.86 13.38 1.08
N PRO A 302 3.94 14.51 0.38
CA PRO A 302 2.84 15.48 0.31
C PRO A 302 1.53 14.91 -0.24
N ALA A 303 1.60 13.79 -0.97
CA ALA A 303 0.42 13.08 -1.48
C ALA A 303 -0.30 12.24 -0.40
N LEU A 304 0.32 12.04 0.76
CA LEU A 304 -0.18 11.21 1.86
C LEU A 304 -0.41 12.00 3.15
N GLY A 305 0.38 13.02 3.42
CA GLY A 305 0.29 13.88 4.61
C GLY A 305 -0.29 15.24 4.26
N GLY A 306 0.47 16.08 3.59
CA GLY A 306 0.09 17.44 3.22
C GLY A 306 1.29 18.39 3.15
N VAL A 307 1.01 19.69 3.09
CA VAL A 307 2.00 20.75 2.93
C VAL A 307 1.63 21.96 3.83
N PRO A 308 2.54 22.48 4.65
CA PRO A 308 3.80 21.86 5.08
C PRO A 308 3.59 20.59 5.88
N GLN A 309 4.58 19.69 5.87
CA GLN A 309 4.42 18.33 6.43
C GLN A 309 4.04 18.33 7.92
N ILE A 310 4.72 19.12 8.75
CA ILE A 310 4.52 19.12 10.22
C ILE A 310 3.09 19.53 10.55
N GLN A 311 2.63 20.70 10.07
CA GLN A 311 1.30 21.24 10.34
C GLN A 311 0.19 20.33 9.80
N ALA A 312 0.42 19.73 8.64
CA ALA A 312 -0.53 18.78 8.06
C ALA A 312 -0.65 17.50 8.90
N LEU A 313 0.45 16.97 9.41
CA LEU A 313 0.44 15.79 10.30
C LEU A 313 -0.23 16.09 11.65
N GLU A 314 0.04 17.24 12.26
CA GLU A 314 -0.65 17.68 13.47
C GLU A 314 -2.17 17.80 13.27
N TYR A 315 -2.58 18.32 12.10
CA TYR A 315 -4.00 18.39 11.76
C TYR A 315 -4.63 17.01 11.61
N ILE A 316 -3.97 16.09 10.91
CA ILE A 316 -4.41 14.71 10.76
C ILE A 316 -4.58 14.04 12.12
N GLN A 317 -3.55 14.10 12.97
CA GLN A 317 -3.54 13.47 14.30
C GLN A 317 -4.65 13.96 15.22
N THR A 318 -5.02 15.24 15.11
CA THR A 318 -6.02 15.86 15.99
C THR A 318 -7.45 15.82 15.45
N HIS A 319 -7.64 15.62 14.14
CA HIS A 319 -8.96 15.75 13.51
C HIS A 319 -9.45 14.48 12.78
N GLU A 320 -8.61 13.48 12.50
CA GLU A 320 -9.10 12.17 12.10
C GLU A 320 -9.66 11.41 13.30
N GLN A 321 -10.74 10.66 13.12
CA GLN A 321 -11.42 9.98 14.25
C GLN A 321 -10.61 8.83 14.83
N SER A 322 -9.69 8.27 14.06
CA SER A 322 -8.88 7.13 14.47
C SER A 322 -7.50 7.19 13.84
N PRO A 323 -6.48 6.69 14.53
CA PRO A 323 -5.13 6.57 13.98
C PRO A 323 -5.12 5.75 12.69
N ARG A 324 -4.22 6.09 11.78
CA ARG A 324 -4.10 5.45 10.46
C ARG A 324 -3.45 4.06 10.51
N GLY A 325 -2.51 3.85 11.42
CA GLY A 325 -1.71 2.64 11.45
C GLY A 325 -1.00 2.39 10.11
N LEU A 326 -1.20 1.22 9.50
CA LEU A 326 -0.63 0.88 8.19
C LEU A 326 -1.30 1.59 7.00
N PHE A 327 -2.43 2.27 7.20
CA PHE A 327 -3.06 3.06 6.13
C PHE A 327 -2.18 4.24 5.74
N ALA A 328 -1.96 4.41 4.44
CA ALA A 328 -1.08 5.43 3.84
C ALA A 328 0.39 5.35 4.28
N ALA A 329 0.80 4.26 4.91
CA ALA A 329 2.15 4.02 5.40
C ALA A 329 2.96 3.12 4.46
N PRO A 330 4.31 3.11 4.56
CA PRO A 330 5.16 2.24 3.78
C PRO A 330 5.01 0.77 4.18
N ILE A 331 4.79 -0.10 3.19
CA ILE A 331 4.73 -1.56 3.38
C ILE A 331 5.56 -2.22 2.28
N GLY A 332 6.33 -3.24 2.62
CA GLY A 332 7.13 -3.91 1.61
C GLY A 332 8.10 -4.93 2.19
N TYR A 333 9.24 -5.05 1.53
CA TYR A 333 10.31 -5.95 1.93
C TYR A 333 11.68 -5.34 1.59
N TYR A 334 12.71 -5.83 2.27
CA TYR A 334 14.11 -5.60 1.91
C TYR A 334 14.92 -6.88 2.13
N THR A 335 16.11 -6.93 1.49
CA THR A 335 17.04 -8.05 1.51
C THR A 335 18.39 -7.63 2.05
N ALA A 336 19.21 -8.59 2.47
CA ALA A 336 20.52 -8.36 3.07
C ALA A 336 21.48 -7.54 2.18
N ASP A 337 21.33 -7.59 0.86
CA ASP A 337 22.09 -6.82 -0.12
C ASP A 337 21.56 -5.39 -0.30
N ASN A 338 20.73 -4.90 0.61
CA ASN A 338 20.11 -3.57 0.58
C ASN A 338 19.16 -3.35 -0.61
N SER A 339 18.74 -4.42 -1.30
CA SER A 339 17.66 -4.36 -2.29
C SER A 339 16.31 -4.44 -1.61
N GLY A 340 15.24 -3.97 -2.28
CA GLY A 340 13.90 -4.07 -1.74
C GLY A 340 12.89 -3.21 -2.50
N GLU A 341 11.63 -3.33 -2.13
CA GLU A 341 10.55 -2.56 -2.73
C GLU A 341 9.47 -2.25 -1.69
N PHE A 342 9.11 -0.97 -1.60
CA PHE A 342 8.09 -0.47 -0.68
C PHE A 342 7.00 0.25 -1.45
N VAL A 343 5.78 -0.04 -1.08
CA VAL A 343 4.56 0.59 -1.60
C VAL A 343 3.84 1.34 -0.49
N VAL A 344 2.89 2.18 -0.87
CA VAL A 344 2.06 2.91 0.08
C VAL A 344 0.79 2.12 0.36
N GLY A 345 0.43 1.93 1.63
CA GLY A 345 -0.74 1.17 2.09
C GLY A 345 -2.06 1.90 1.85
N ILE A 346 -2.34 2.33 0.61
CA ILE A 346 -3.63 2.90 0.19
C ILE A 346 -4.47 1.87 -0.57
N ARG A 347 -5.74 2.22 -0.84
CA ARG A 347 -6.70 1.24 -1.37
C ARG A 347 -6.62 -0.02 -0.53
N SER A 348 -6.80 0.15 0.77
CA SER A 348 -6.46 -0.82 1.79
C SER A 348 -7.62 -1.11 2.73
N MET A 349 -7.51 -2.24 3.39
CA MET A 349 -8.48 -2.74 4.36
C MET A 349 -7.74 -3.45 5.50
N TYR A 350 -8.16 -3.20 6.72
CA TYR A 350 -7.75 -3.95 7.91
C TYR A 350 -8.88 -4.88 8.33
N ILE A 351 -8.57 -6.15 8.56
CA ILE A 351 -9.51 -7.17 9.01
C ILE A 351 -9.06 -7.66 10.38
N ASN A 352 -9.96 -7.60 11.35
CA ASN A 352 -9.79 -8.26 12.64
C ASN A 352 -10.71 -9.48 12.69
N GLN A 353 -10.12 -10.67 12.58
CA GLN A 353 -10.83 -11.95 12.54
C GLN A 353 -11.34 -12.42 13.91
N MET A 354 -10.82 -11.84 15.00
CA MET A 354 -11.30 -12.16 16.35
C MET A 354 -12.72 -11.63 16.55
N VAL A 355 -12.98 -10.43 16.06
CA VAL A 355 -14.30 -9.75 16.16
C VAL A 355 -15.06 -9.68 14.83
N ASN A 356 -14.54 -10.34 13.79
CA ASN A 356 -15.12 -10.40 12.45
C ASN A 356 -15.46 -9.01 11.90
N THR A 357 -14.50 -8.08 11.91
CA THR A 357 -14.66 -6.75 11.34
C THR A 357 -13.67 -6.49 10.21
N ALA A 358 -14.10 -5.68 9.24
CA ALA A 358 -13.25 -5.16 8.17
C ALA A 358 -13.36 -3.64 8.14
N THR A 359 -12.24 -2.93 8.25
CA THR A 359 -12.14 -1.48 8.20
C THR A 359 -11.45 -1.07 6.91
N LEU A 360 -12.15 -0.34 6.06
CA LEU A 360 -11.64 0.20 4.80
C LEU A 360 -11.17 1.64 5.03
N PHE A 361 -10.12 2.04 4.31
CA PHE A 361 -9.51 3.35 4.43
C PHE A 361 -9.54 4.11 3.10
N ALA A 362 -9.81 5.40 3.16
CA ALA A 362 -9.68 6.32 2.03
C ALA A 362 -9.32 7.73 2.53
N GLY A 363 -8.63 8.51 1.70
CA GLY A 363 -8.32 9.90 1.98
C GLY A 363 -8.35 10.74 0.69
N ALA A 364 -8.56 12.05 0.85
CA ALA A 364 -8.51 13.03 -0.21
C ALA A 364 -7.60 14.19 0.16
N GLY A 365 -6.91 14.75 -0.83
CA GLY A 365 -6.07 15.93 -0.65
C GLY A 365 -6.92 17.20 -0.61
N ILE A 366 -7.13 17.76 0.57
CA ILE A 366 -7.94 18.96 0.78
C ILE A 366 -7.07 20.19 0.66
N VAL A 367 -7.48 21.13 -0.17
CA VAL A 367 -6.89 22.45 -0.39
C VAL A 367 -7.96 23.55 -0.23
N SER A 368 -7.56 24.80 -0.21
CA SER A 368 -8.46 25.94 0.04
C SER A 368 -9.64 26.03 -0.96
N ASP A 369 -9.47 25.60 -2.19
CA ASP A 369 -10.50 25.59 -3.26
C ASP A 369 -11.22 24.23 -3.41
N SER A 370 -11.03 23.27 -2.48
CA SER A 370 -11.76 21.99 -2.45
C SER A 370 -13.24 22.17 -2.14
N ASP A 371 -14.08 21.27 -2.65
CA ASP A 371 -15.49 21.12 -2.26
C ASP A 371 -15.71 19.85 -1.43
N ALA A 372 -16.20 19.99 -0.22
CA ALA A 372 -16.35 18.88 0.72
C ALA A 372 -17.27 17.75 0.22
N THR A 373 -18.23 18.06 -0.66
CA THR A 373 -19.14 17.06 -1.24
C THR A 373 -18.44 16.27 -2.33
N GLN A 374 -17.66 16.94 -3.18
CA GLN A 374 -16.86 16.27 -4.21
C GLN A 374 -15.79 15.38 -3.59
N GLU A 375 -15.08 15.86 -2.55
CA GLU A 375 -14.08 15.08 -1.84
C GLU A 375 -14.67 13.85 -1.15
N PHE A 376 -15.90 13.97 -0.60
CA PHE A 376 -16.63 12.83 -0.05
C PHE A 376 -16.97 11.80 -1.13
N GLN A 377 -17.38 12.23 -2.32
CA GLN A 377 -17.66 11.35 -3.44
C GLN A 377 -16.38 10.66 -3.92
N GLU A 378 -15.26 11.39 -4.01
CA GLU A 378 -13.97 10.85 -4.39
C GLU A 378 -13.50 9.75 -3.41
N THR A 379 -13.56 10.02 -2.11
CA THR A 379 -13.20 9.01 -1.09
C THR A 379 -14.15 7.80 -1.13
N SER A 380 -15.43 8.00 -1.44
CA SER A 380 -16.40 6.91 -1.61
C SER A 380 -16.04 5.99 -2.79
N LEU A 381 -15.50 6.56 -3.88
CA LEU A 381 -14.97 5.79 -5.00
C LEU A 381 -13.69 5.04 -4.61
N LYS A 382 -12.84 5.64 -3.78
CA LYS A 382 -11.58 5.02 -3.30
C LYS A 382 -11.81 3.81 -2.39
N PHE A 383 -12.96 3.68 -1.73
CA PHE A 383 -13.33 2.46 -1.01
C PHE A 383 -13.73 1.31 -1.94
N LYS A 384 -14.18 1.61 -3.16
CA LYS A 384 -14.76 0.61 -4.08
C LYS A 384 -13.89 -0.63 -4.30
N PRO A 385 -12.56 -0.54 -4.53
CA PRO A 385 -11.71 -1.71 -4.72
C PRO A 385 -11.76 -2.70 -3.56
N MET A 386 -11.65 -2.21 -2.32
CA MET A 386 -11.70 -3.06 -1.13
C MET A 386 -13.11 -3.55 -0.82
N ARG A 387 -14.13 -2.70 -1.03
CA ARG A 387 -15.53 -3.11 -0.88
C ARG A 387 -15.91 -4.25 -1.84
N GLN A 388 -15.35 -4.27 -3.04
CA GLN A 388 -15.57 -5.35 -4.01
C GLN A 388 -15.01 -6.69 -3.54
N LEU A 389 -13.95 -6.71 -2.71
CA LEU A 389 -13.43 -7.95 -2.12
C LEU A 389 -14.42 -8.56 -1.12
N LEU A 390 -15.26 -7.74 -0.49
CA LEU A 390 -16.32 -8.16 0.43
C LEU A 390 -17.63 -8.49 -0.29
N LYS A 391 -17.81 -8.06 -1.57
CA LYS A 391 -18.98 -8.41 -2.37
C LYS A 391 -18.87 -9.82 -2.96
N GLY A 392 -19.92 -10.54 -2.91
CA GLY A 392 -20.04 -11.92 -3.40
C GLY A 392 -20.72 -12.81 -2.37
N TYR A 393 -21.06 -12.21 -1.23
CA TYR A 393 -21.73 -12.85 -0.11
C TYR A 393 -22.84 -11.97 0.49
N THR A 394 -23.17 -10.84 -0.16
CA THR A 394 -24.37 -10.09 0.19
C THR A 394 -25.56 -10.73 -0.49
N TYR A 395 -26.61 -11.06 0.24
CA TYR A 395 -27.93 -11.17 -0.36
C TYR A 395 -28.23 -9.82 -1.01
N ASP A 396 -28.69 -9.86 -2.27
CA ASP A 396 -29.19 -8.69 -2.97
C ASP A 396 -30.32 -8.09 -2.13
N ASP A 397 -30.18 -6.82 -1.76
CA ASP A 397 -31.29 -5.93 -1.45
C ASP A 397 -31.82 -5.34 -2.75
#